data_3429b6d4f7bfec5d37627e04f12b35bd
#
_entry.id   3429b6d4f7bfec5d37627e04f12b35bd
#
_cell.length_a   1.000
_cell.length_b   1.000
_cell.length_c   1.000
_cell.angle_alpha   90.00
_cell.angle_beta   90.00
_cell.angle_gamma   90.00
#
_symmetry.space_group_name_H-M   'P 1'
#
loop_
_entity.id
_entity.type
_entity.pdbx_description
1 polymer ?
#
loop_
_entity_poly.entity_id
_entity_poly.type
_entity_poly.pdbx_seq_one_letter_code
_entity_poly.pdbx_strand_id
1 'polypeptide(L)' 'MAEVSLKILIAGRTYPLTIKKEDESHVLQAANMLNEKVKEFEQNYSVRDKQDLLTMGS' A
#
# COMPACT_ATOMS: atom_id res chain seq x y z
N MET A 1 17.15 8.43 22.57
CA MET A 1 16.15 7.42 22.30
C MET A 1 14.82 8.06 22.06
N ALA A 2 14.72 8.68 20.92
CA ALA A 2 13.49 9.35 20.56
C ALA A 2 12.60 8.37 19.80
N GLU A 3 11.35 8.33 20.20
CA GLU A 3 10.33 7.58 19.49
C GLU A 3 9.43 8.55 18.78
N VAL A 4 8.96 8.16 17.60
CA VAL A 4 8.05 8.98 16.83
C VAL A 4 6.80 8.18 16.53
N SER A 5 5.68 8.89 16.55
CA SER A 5 4.39 8.32 16.22
C SER A 5 4.09 8.65 14.76
N LEU A 6 3.91 7.61 13.97
CA LEU A 6 3.62 7.78 12.55
C LEU A 6 2.28 7.17 12.22
N LYS A 7 1.61 7.77 11.25
CA LYS A 7 0.43 7.17 10.67
C LYS A 7 0.76 6.77 9.24
N ILE A 8 0.69 5.48 8.98
CA ILE A 8 1.05 4.94 7.68
C ILE A 8 -0.21 4.56 6.93
N LEU A 9 -0.30 5.04 5.71
CA LEU A 9 -1.43 4.75 4.84
C LEU A 9 -1.08 3.57 3.94
N ILE A 10 -1.81 2.48 4.08
CA ILE A 10 -1.63 1.29 3.26
C ILE A 10 -3.00 0.83 2.78
N ALA A 11 -3.14 0.70 1.47
CA ALA A 11 -4.38 0.23 0.85
C ALA A 11 -5.60 1.03 1.28
N GLY A 12 -5.44 2.34 1.42
CA GLY A 12 -6.52 3.23 1.81
C GLY A 12 -6.83 3.26 3.29
N ARG A 13 -6.06 2.56 4.11
CA ARG A 13 -6.26 2.52 5.54
C ARG A 13 -5.06 3.10 6.26
N THR A 14 -5.33 3.80 7.34
CA THR A 14 -4.29 4.42 8.14
C THR A 14 -4.00 3.57 9.36
N TYR A 15 -2.73 3.27 9.56
CA TYR A 15 -2.27 2.47 10.70
C TYR A 15 -1.34 3.30 11.57
N PRO A 16 -1.62 3.40 12.87
CA PRO A 16 -0.72 4.10 13.78
C PRO A 16 0.46 3.20 14.15
N LEU A 17 1.63 3.80 14.14
CA LEU A 17 2.87 3.09 14.47
C LEU A 17 3.75 3.95 15.34
N THR A 18 4.33 3.34 16.36
CA THR A 18 5.32 4.01 17.19
C THR A 18 6.66 3.33 16.94
N ILE A 19 7.62 4.09 16.44
CA ILE A 19 8.91 3.55 16.05
C ILE A 19 10.01 4.45 16.56
N LYS A 20 11.24 3.97 16.49
CA LYS A 20 12.40 4.78 16.81
C LYS A 20 12.64 5.79 15.70
N LYS A 21 13.10 6.97 16.06
CA LYS A 21 13.33 8.02 15.09
C LYS A 21 14.31 7.58 14.01
N GLU A 22 15.30 6.80 14.36
CA GLU A 22 16.27 6.33 13.38
C GLU A 22 15.68 5.33 12.39
N ASP A 23 14.57 4.69 12.74
CA ASP A 23 13.90 3.74 11.86
C ASP A 23 12.83 4.40 10.98
N GLU A 24 12.59 5.68 11.17
CA GLU A 24 11.53 6.39 10.47
C GLU A 24 11.65 6.27 8.96
N SER A 25 12.83 6.55 8.44
CA SER A 25 13.03 6.51 6.99
C SER A 25 12.86 5.10 6.43
N HIS A 26 13.31 4.10 7.16
CA HIS A 26 13.15 2.72 6.74
C HIS A 26 11.68 2.32 6.69
N VAL A 27 10.93 2.72 7.70
CA VAL A 27 9.51 2.39 7.77
C VAL A 27 8.74 3.09 6.66
N LEU A 28 9.06 4.36 6.42
CA LEU A 28 8.40 5.10 5.34
C LEU A 28 8.71 4.49 3.98
N GLN A 29 9.93 4.06 3.79
CA GLN A 29 10.32 3.42 2.54
C GLN A 29 9.60 2.10 2.36
N ALA A 30 9.52 1.30 3.42
CA ALA A 30 8.80 0.04 3.38
C ALA A 30 7.32 0.25 3.09
N ALA A 31 6.72 1.26 3.70
CA ALA A 31 5.32 1.59 3.45
C ALA A 31 5.09 1.97 2.00
N ASN A 32 6.00 2.74 1.42
CA ASN A 32 5.93 3.11 0.01
C ASN A 32 5.98 1.88 -0.89
N MET A 33 6.89 0.98 -0.60
CA MET A 33 7.01 -0.25 -1.37
C MET A 33 5.76 -1.09 -1.29
N LEU A 34 5.20 -1.20 -0.09
CA LEU A 34 3.96 -1.94 0.09
C LEU A 34 2.82 -1.32 -0.69
N ASN A 35 2.71 0.00 -0.66
CA ASN A 35 1.66 0.71 -1.38
C ASN A 35 1.79 0.52 -2.88
N GLU A 36 3.01 0.52 -3.38
CA GLU A 36 3.24 0.27 -4.80
C GLU A 36 2.80 -1.12 -5.20
N LYS A 37 3.12 -2.10 -4.37
CA LYS A 37 2.73 -3.47 -4.63
C LYS A 37 1.21 -3.65 -4.58
N VAL A 38 0.57 -3.04 -3.62
CA VAL A 38 -0.88 -3.07 -3.52
C VAL A 38 -1.50 -2.44 -4.75
N LYS A 39 -0.94 -1.33 -5.20
CA LYS A 39 -1.43 -0.64 -6.37
C LYS A 39 -1.32 -1.49 -7.62
N GLU A 40 -0.19 -2.14 -7.80
CA GLU A 40 0.02 -3.06 -8.91
C GLU A 40 -1.00 -4.19 -8.88
N PHE A 41 -1.19 -4.74 -7.71
CA PHE A 41 -2.13 -5.84 -7.54
C PHE A 41 -3.55 -5.40 -7.89
N GLU A 42 -3.94 -4.24 -7.43
CA GLU A 42 -5.27 -3.71 -7.72
C GLU A 42 -5.46 -3.45 -9.20
N GLN A 43 -4.46 -2.88 -9.85
CA GLN A 43 -4.52 -2.60 -11.27
C GLN A 43 -4.65 -3.88 -12.09
N ASN A 44 -3.87 -4.87 -11.75
CA ASN A 44 -3.94 -6.16 -12.44
C ASN A 44 -5.28 -6.82 -12.24
N TYR A 45 -5.81 -6.71 -11.04
CA TYR A 45 -7.11 -7.29 -10.73
C TYR A 45 -8.24 -6.59 -11.50
N SER A 46 -8.17 -5.28 -11.56
CA SER A 46 -9.16 -4.50 -12.29
C SER A 46 -9.16 -4.79 -13.78
N VAL A 47 -7.97 -4.90 -14.36
CA VAL A 47 -7.83 -5.22 -15.78
C VAL A 47 -8.42 -6.59 -16.07
N ARG A 48 -8.16 -7.53 -15.18
CA ARG A 48 -8.67 -8.89 -15.33
C ARG A 48 -10.18 -8.90 -15.28
N ASP A 49 -10.76 -8.16 -14.35
CA ASP A 49 -12.21 -8.05 -14.23
C ASP A 49 -12.81 -7.44 -15.49
N LYS A 50 -12.20 -6.40 -16.01
CA LYS A 50 -12.68 -5.77 -17.23
C LYS A 50 -12.62 -6.71 -18.43
N GLN A 51 -11.54 -7.46 -18.52
CA GLN A 51 -11.40 -8.43 -19.60
C GLN A 51 -12.46 -9.53 -19.51
N ASP A 52 -12.71 -9.98 -18.31
CA ASP A 52 -13.76 -10.99 -18.09
C ASP A 52 -15.13 -10.47 -18.48
N LEU A 53 -15.42 -9.24 -18.10
CA LEU A 53 -16.69 -8.61 -18.46
C LEU A 53 -16.84 -8.47 -19.95
N LEU A 54 -15.78 -8.07 -20.63
CA LEU A 54 -15.80 -7.93 -22.08
C LEU A 54 -16.00 -9.27 -22.77
N THR A 55 -15.35 -10.28 -22.25
CA THR A 55 -15.47 -11.63 -22.81
C THR A 55 -16.88 -12.16 -22.62
N MET A 56 -17.44 -11.93 -21.47
CA MET A 56 -18.80 -12.37 -21.18
C MET A 56 -19.85 -11.54 -21.92
N GLY A 57 -19.51 -10.28 -22.13
CA GLY A 57 -20.42 -9.38 -22.81
C GLY A 57 -20.49 -9.56 -24.31
N SER A 58 -19.50 -10.24 -24.84
CA SER A 58 -19.50 -10.53 -26.27
C SER A 58 -20.11 -11.90 -26.55
#